data_b8bee2469f0933ad0f502c2f29fb5d05
#
_entry.id   b8bee2469f0933ad0f502c2f29fb5d05
#
_cell.length_a   1.000
_cell.length_b   1.000
_cell.length_c   1.000
_cell.angle_alpha   90.00
_cell.angle_beta   90.00
_cell.angle_gamma   90.00
#
_symmetry.space_group_name_H-M   'P 1'
#
loop_
_entity.id
_entity.type
_entity.pdbx_description
1 polymer ?
#
loop_
_entity_poly.entity_id
_entity_poly.type
_entity_poly.pdbx_seq_one_letter_code
_entity_poly.pdbx_strand_id
1 'polypeptide(L)'
;MVVDILAIAAHPDDAELGCGGSLLLAARKGLHVEIADLSAGEMSSRGTVISRQIEANNAARILGIKERRNLGLPDSKIGENAPHSLSVLIQLIREARPRIVLAPYWEDRHPDHEATGRLVKEACFFAGVAKIGEGEPFRPTRLFYYMLSYPFTPAFVLDISDVWERKMDAIRAYQTQFGSSSEDGIRTAISEPGFLKLVEARAIWFGSMIGAAYGEPYYMSGPVPVAELPNATASSTYDKPLPPYTMFY
;
A
#
# COMPACT_ATOMS: atom_id res chain seq x y z
N MET A 1 -10.92 -14.77 11.81
CA MET A 1 -9.50 -14.66 12.25
C MET A 1 -9.17 -13.18 12.32
N VAL A 2 -8.27 -12.78 13.19
CA VAL A 2 -7.84 -11.37 13.26
C VAL A 2 -6.86 -11.12 12.13
N VAL A 3 -7.06 -10.05 11.35
CA VAL A 3 -6.14 -9.62 10.29
C VAL A 3 -4.97 -8.86 10.93
N ASP A 4 -3.73 -9.27 10.64
CA ASP A 4 -2.56 -8.54 11.15
C ASP A 4 -2.34 -7.23 10.39
N ILE A 5 -2.45 -7.28 9.04
CA ILE A 5 -2.27 -6.12 8.18
C ILE A 5 -3.38 -6.09 7.12
N LEU A 6 -4.11 -4.98 7.06
CA LEU A 6 -5.04 -4.65 5.98
C LEU A 6 -4.45 -3.51 5.14
N ALA A 7 -4.09 -3.79 3.90
CA ALA A 7 -3.70 -2.76 2.94
C ALA A 7 -4.95 -2.31 2.16
N ILE A 8 -5.24 -1.03 2.22
CA ILE A 8 -6.35 -0.40 1.50
C ILE A 8 -5.76 0.39 0.33
N ALA A 9 -6.25 0.13 -0.87
CA ALA A 9 -5.81 0.74 -2.11
C ALA A 9 -6.99 1.43 -2.81
N ALA A 10 -6.76 2.52 -3.51
CA ALA A 10 -7.80 3.14 -4.36
C ALA A 10 -8.11 2.23 -5.55
N HIS A 11 -7.07 1.72 -6.19
CA HIS A 11 -7.15 0.88 -7.38
C HIS A 11 -6.30 -0.39 -7.23
N PRO A 12 -6.62 -1.45 -8.01
CA PRO A 12 -5.74 -2.61 -8.13
C PRO A 12 -4.41 -2.18 -8.77
N ASP A 13 -3.30 -2.35 -8.10
CA ASP A 13 -1.88 -2.06 -8.32
C ASP A 13 -1.25 -1.11 -7.28
N ASP A 14 -2.01 -0.24 -6.63
CA ASP A 14 -1.51 0.73 -5.65
C ASP A 14 -0.79 0.06 -4.47
N ALA A 15 -1.37 -1.02 -3.93
CA ALA A 15 -0.78 -1.74 -2.81
C ALA A 15 0.57 -2.37 -3.18
N GLU A 16 0.68 -2.93 -4.39
CA GLU A 16 1.92 -3.49 -4.91
C GLU A 16 2.98 -2.41 -5.08
N LEU A 17 2.60 -1.26 -5.65
CA LEU A 17 3.49 -0.13 -5.87
C LEU A 17 3.97 0.49 -4.55
N GLY A 18 3.06 0.71 -3.62
CA GLY A 18 3.32 1.47 -2.39
C GLY A 18 3.90 0.64 -1.26
N CYS A 19 3.40 -0.59 -1.04
CA CYS A 19 3.72 -1.40 0.14
C CYS A 19 3.91 -2.91 -0.14
N GLY A 20 4.03 -3.32 -1.41
CA GLY A 20 4.10 -4.74 -1.81
C GLY A 20 5.24 -5.52 -1.15
N GLY A 21 6.41 -4.92 -0.93
CA GLY A 21 7.53 -5.54 -0.24
C GLY A 21 7.21 -5.83 1.23
N SER A 22 6.61 -4.87 1.92
CA SER A 22 6.17 -5.01 3.31
C SER A 22 5.11 -6.10 3.48
N LEU A 23 4.13 -6.15 2.56
CA LEU A 23 3.09 -7.18 2.56
C LEU A 23 3.69 -8.58 2.36
N LEU A 24 4.63 -8.71 1.42
CA LEU A 24 5.33 -9.97 1.16
C LEU A 24 6.17 -10.42 2.36
N LEU A 25 6.90 -9.50 3.02
CA LEU A 25 7.65 -9.81 4.24
C LEU A 25 6.73 -10.29 5.37
N ALA A 26 5.58 -9.65 5.54
CA ALA A 26 4.59 -10.03 6.52
C ALA A 26 4.00 -11.42 6.22
N ALA A 27 3.62 -11.68 4.96
CA ALA A 27 3.09 -12.97 4.53
C ALA A 27 4.12 -14.10 4.72
N ARG A 28 5.43 -13.86 4.41
CA ARG A 28 6.51 -14.82 4.67
C ARG A 28 6.69 -15.16 6.16
N LYS A 29 6.36 -14.22 7.04
CA LYS A 29 6.37 -14.45 8.50
C LYS A 29 5.12 -15.15 9.01
N GLY A 30 4.20 -15.54 8.12
CA GLY A 30 2.96 -16.21 8.47
C GLY A 30 1.87 -15.30 9.04
N LEU A 31 2.03 -13.97 8.91
CA LEU A 31 1.00 -13.02 9.32
C LEU A 31 -0.18 -13.06 8.36
N HIS A 32 -1.37 -12.82 8.88
CA HIS A 32 -2.59 -12.70 8.08
C HIS A 32 -2.64 -11.30 7.44
N VAL A 33 -2.46 -11.27 6.11
CA VAL A 33 -2.44 -10.05 5.31
C VAL A 33 -3.62 -10.07 4.34
N GLU A 34 -4.38 -8.96 4.31
CA GLU A 34 -5.45 -8.72 3.33
C GLU A 34 -5.18 -7.46 2.52
N ILE A 35 -5.64 -7.46 1.26
CA ILE A 35 -5.73 -6.26 0.41
C ILE A 35 -7.20 -5.95 0.15
N ALA A 36 -7.56 -4.68 0.22
CA ALA A 36 -8.86 -4.17 -0.19
C ALA A 36 -8.68 -3.04 -1.21
N ASP A 37 -9.08 -3.30 -2.46
CA ASP A 37 -9.17 -2.29 -3.51
C ASP A 37 -10.52 -1.60 -3.41
N LEU A 38 -10.55 -0.27 -3.37
CA LEU A 38 -11.80 0.47 -3.26
C LEU A 38 -12.61 0.42 -4.56
N SER A 39 -11.95 0.55 -5.72
CA SER A 39 -12.57 0.45 -7.04
C SER A 39 -12.01 -0.73 -7.85
N ALA A 40 -12.64 -1.03 -8.97
CA ALA A 40 -12.13 -2.01 -9.92
C ALA A 40 -11.17 -1.41 -10.98
N GLY A 41 -10.93 -0.10 -10.92
CA GLY A 41 -10.14 0.61 -11.92
C GLY A 41 -10.87 0.70 -13.27
N GLU A 42 -12.21 0.79 -13.26
CA GLU A 42 -13.06 0.73 -14.46
C GLU A 42 -12.94 1.96 -15.38
N MET A 43 -12.39 3.07 -14.87
CA MET A 43 -12.08 4.26 -15.68
C MET A 43 -10.65 4.23 -16.23
N SER A 44 -9.91 3.14 -16.02
CA SER A 44 -8.57 2.99 -16.57
C SER A 44 -8.57 3.09 -18.10
N SER A 45 -7.61 3.83 -18.65
CA SER A 45 -7.42 3.93 -20.11
C SER A 45 -6.92 2.64 -20.75
N ARG A 46 -6.49 1.65 -19.96
CA ARG A 46 -5.88 0.40 -20.46
C ARG A 46 -6.44 -0.80 -19.70
N GLY A 47 -6.63 -1.89 -20.45
CA GLY A 47 -7.23 -3.12 -19.92
C GLY A 47 -8.73 -2.99 -19.68
N THR A 48 -9.31 -4.04 -19.13
CA THR A 48 -10.71 -4.14 -18.74
C THR A 48 -10.81 -4.47 -17.26
N VAL A 49 -11.99 -4.30 -16.66
CA VAL A 49 -12.24 -4.74 -15.26
C VAL A 49 -11.88 -6.22 -15.08
N ILE A 50 -12.19 -7.06 -16.06
CA ILE A 50 -11.89 -8.51 -16.01
C ILE A 50 -10.36 -8.74 -16.03
N SER A 51 -9.64 -8.11 -16.97
CA SER A 51 -8.18 -8.28 -17.05
C SER A 51 -7.50 -7.75 -15.79
N ARG A 52 -7.92 -6.58 -15.26
CA ARG A 52 -7.41 -6.01 -14.01
C ARG A 52 -7.64 -6.93 -12.82
N GLN A 53 -8.81 -7.57 -12.73
CA GLN A 53 -9.10 -8.52 -11.65
C GLN A 53 -8.21 -9.76 -11.71
N ILE A 54 -7.95 -10.27 -12.93
CA ILE A 54 -7.03 -11.41 -13.14
C ILE A 54 -5.60 -11.02 -12.73
N GLU A 55 -5.14 -9.84 -13.14
CA GLU A 55 -3.83 -9.29 -12.80
C GLU A 55 -3.67 -9.09 -11.28
N ALA A 56 -4.69 -8.52 -10.62
CA ALA A 56 -4.74 -8.33 -9.18
C ALA A 56 -4.65 -9.66 -8.40
N ASN A 57 -5.37 -10.69 -8.87
CA ASN A 57 -5.31 -12.02 -8.27
C ASN A 57 -3.92 -12.68 -8.47
N ASN A 58 -3.30 -12.47 -9.63
CA ASN A 58 -1.95 -12.93 -9.91
C ASN A 58 -0.93 -12.24 -9.01
N ALA A 59 -1.02 -10.92 -8.87
CA ALA A 59 -0.16 -10.13 -7.99
C ALA A 59 -0.30 -10.57 -6.52
N ALA A 60 -1.53 -10.74 -6.02
CA ALA A 60 -1.79 -11.24 -4.67
C ALA A 60 -1.13 -12.61 -4.43
N ARG A 61 -1.23 -13.54 -5.41
CA ARG A 61 -0.58 -14.85 -5.33
C ARG A 61 0.95 -14.75 -5.28
N ILE A 62 1.55 -13.83 -6.06
CA ILE A 62 2.99 -13.57 -6.04
C ILE A 62 3.43 -13.04 -4.67
N LEU A 63 2.63 -12.16 -4.05
CA LEU A 63 2.87 -11.62 -2.72
C LEU A 63 2.57 -12.63 -1.58
N GLY A 64 1.97 -13.79 -1.89
CA GLY A 64 1.57 -14.77 -0.89
C GLY A 64 0.33 -14.38 -0.09
N ILE A 65 -0.47 -13.47 -0.62
CA ILE A 65 -1.70 -12.95 0.00
C ILE A 65 -2.89 -13.78 -0.47
N LYS A 66 -3.67 -14.29 0.48
CA LYS A 66 -4.80 -15.19 0.20
C LYS A 66 -6.12 -14.44 0.03
N GLU A 67 -6.27 -13.30 0.68
CA GLU A 67 -7.49 -12.53 0.72
C GLU A 67 -7.28 -11.16 0.08
N ARG A 68 -7.96 -10.95 -1.04
CA ARG A 68 -8.06 -9.67 -1.73
C ARG A 68 -9.52 -9.40 -2.07
N ARG A 69 -10.02 -8.23 -1.68
CA ARG A 69 -11.40 -7.80 -1.90
C ARG A 69 -11.42 -6.58 -2.81
N ASN A 70 -12.45 -6.50 -3.66
CA ASN A 70 -12.81 -5.26 -4.32
C ASN A 70 -14.12 -4.75 -3.70
N LEU A 71 -14.16 -3.49 -3.28
CA LEU A 71 -15.28 -2.91 -2.55
C LEU A 71 -16.34 -2.29 -3.49
N GLY A 72 -16.07 -2.22 -4.79
CA GLY A 72 -17.03 -1.77 -5.80
C GLY A 72 -17.39 -0.30 -5.72
N LEU A 73 -16.55 0.54 -5.10
CA LEU A 73 -16.72 1.99 -5.15
C LEU A 73 -16.39 2.49 -6.57
N PRO A 74 -17.09 3.52 -7.07
CA PRO A 74 -16.88 3.99 -8.43
C PRO A 74 -15.50 4.66 -8.58
N ASP A 75 -14.75 4.19 -9.58
CA ASP A 75 -13.44 4.73 -9.96
C ASP A 75 -13.54 6.20 -10.36
N SER A 76 -12.54 6.98 -10.04
CA SER A 76 -12.47 8.44 -10.21
C SER A 76 -13.50 9.23 -9.40
N LYS A 77 -14.25 8.57 -8.48
CA LYS A 77 -15.33 9.16 -7.67
C LYS A 77 -15.33 8.71 -6.22
N ILE A 78 -14.25 8.13 -5.73
CA ILE A 78 -14.16 7.63 -4.34
C ILE A 78 -14.49 8.73 -3.33
N GLY A 79 -14.07 9.96 -3.60
CA GLY A 79 -14.33 11.13 -2.75
C GLY A 79 -15.68 11.81 -2.99
N GLU A 80 -16.35 11.61 -4.14
CA GLU A 80 -17.59 12.31 -4.46
C GLU A 80 -18.75 11.88 -3.55
N ASN A 81 -18.83 10.60 -3.19
CA ASN A 81 -19.81 10.10 -2.23
C ASN A 81 -19.13 9.66 -0.94
N ALA A 82 -18.39 10.58 -0.33
CA ALA A 82 -17.62 10.34 0.89
C ALA A 82 -18.42 9.66 2.03
N PRO A 83 -19.70 9.99 2.30
CA PRO A 83 -20.48 9.31 3.34
C PRO A 83 -20.68 7.81 3.05
N HIS A 84 -20.93 7.43 1.81
CA HIS A 84 -21.07 6.03 1.41
C HIS A 84 -19.72 5.31 1.49
N SER A 85 -18.67 5.88 0.90
CA SER A 85 -17.31 5.33 0.95
C SER A 85 -16.82 5.14 2.38
N LEU A 86 -17.08 6.11 3.25
CA LEU A 86 -16.75 6.03 4.67
C LEU A 86 -17.51 4.89 5.37
N SER A 87 -18.80 4.71 5.08
CA SER A 87 -19.61 3.62 5.64
C SER A 87 -19.05 2.24 5.24
N VAL A 88 -18.70 2.07 3.96
CA VAL A 88 -18.08 0.84 3.44
C VAL A 88 -16.75 0.54 4.14
N LEU A 89 -15.91 1.56 4.32
CA LEU A 89 -14.62 1.41 5.01
C LEU A 89 -14.78 1.10 6.51
N ILE A 90 -15.74 1.71 7.20
CA ILE A 90 -16.05 1.40 8.60
C ILE A 90 -16.45 -0.08 8.73
N GLN A 91 -17.32 -0.55 7.83
CA GLN A 91 -17.76 -1.94 7.83
C GLN A 91 -16.60 -2.89 7.58
N LEU A 92 -15.76 -2.63 6.57
CA LEU A 92 -14.56 -3.40 6.28
C LEU A 92 -13.64 -3.52 7.50
N ILE A 93 -13.36 -2.41 8.19
CA ILE A 93 -12.48 -2.40 9.37
C ILE A 93 -13.07 -3.22 10.51
N ARG A 94 -14.38 -3.15 10.72
CA ARG A 94 -15.06 -3.93 11.76
C ARG A 94 -15.08 -5.43 11.47
N GLU A 95 -15.23 -5.80 10.20
CA GLU A 95 -15.20 -7.21 9.77
C GLU A 95 -13.79 -7.81 9.86
N ALA A 96 -12.81 -7.11 9.27
CA ALA A 96 -11.43 -7.58 9.19
C ALA A 96 -10.71 -7.49 10.55
N ARG A 97 -11.07 -6.53 11.40
CA ARG A 97 -10.46 -6.25 12.72
C ARG A 97 -8.93 -6.16 12.64
N PRO A 98 -8.36 -5.34 11.75
CA PRO A 98 -6.93 -5.34 11.47
C PRO A 98 -6.13 -4.72 12.62
N ARG A 99 -4.98 -5.30 12.95
CA ARG A 99 -4.05 -4.67 13.89
C ARG A 99 -3.43 -3.41 13.29
N ILE A 100 -3.03 -3.50 12.01
CA ILE A 100 -2.40 -2.41 11.25
C ILE A 100 -3.22 -2.19 9.98
N VAL A 101 -3.47 -0.93 9.66
CA VAL A 101 -4.01 -0.51 8.37
C VAL A 101 -2.91 0.22 7.61
N LEU A 102 -2.75 -0.09 6.33
CA LEU A 102 -1.93 0.64 5.38
C LEU A 102 -2.84 1.34 4.37
N ALA A 103 -2.57 2.61 4.05
CA ALA A 103 -3.35 3.40 3.11
C ALA A 103 -2.44 4.30 2.26
N PRO A 104 -2.89 4.80 1.10
CA PRO A 104 -2.15 5.80 0.35
C PRO A 104 -1.98 7.07 1.18
N TYR A 105 -0.84 7.77 1.00
CA TYR A 105 -0.66 9.08 1.59
C TYR A 105 -1.65 10.08 0.98
N TRP A 106 -2.23 10.96 1.81
CA TRP A 106 -3.33 11.86 1.42
C TRP A 106 -2.92 13.09 0.59
N GLU A 107 -1.66 13.26 0.32
CA GLU A 107 -1.13 14.22 -0.67
C GLU A 107 -0.59 13.42 -1.84
N ASP A 108 -1.34 13.40 -2.92
CA ASP A 108 -1.00 12.64 -4.13
C ASP A 108 -1.50 13.38 -5.36
N ARG A 109 -0.96 13.06 -6.54
CA ARG A 109 -1.47 13.64 -7.78
C ARG A 109 -2.83 13.05 -8.20
N HIS A 110 -3.18 11.84 -7.73
CA HIS A 110 -4.43 11.18 -8.09
C HIS A 110 -5.52 11.49 -7.05
N PRO A 111 -6.65 12.10 -7.45
CA PRO A 111 -7.71 12.48 -6.51
C PRO A 111 -8.23 11.31 -5.66
N ASP A 112 -8.34 10.11 -6.23
CA ASP A 112 -8.79 8.93 -5.49
C ASP A 112 -7.79 8.45 -4.45
N HIS A 113 -6.47 8.61 -4.70
CA HIS A 113 -5.46 8.30 -3.68
C HIS A 113 -5.59 9.24 -2.48
N GLU A 114 -5.74 10.56 -2.75
CA GLU A 114 -5.98 11.54 -1.69
C GLU A 114 -7.26 11.25 -0.91
N ALA A 115 -8.37 10.99 -1.63
CA ALA A 115 -9.65 10.67 -1.02
C ALA A 115 -9.55 9.40 -0.16
N THR A 116 -8.92 8.34 -0.67
CA THR A 116 -8.69 7.09 0.06
C THR A 116 -7.91 7.33 1.35
N GLY A 117 -6.79 8.05 1.29
CA GLY A 117 -5.97 8.35 2.46
C GLY A 117 -6.74 9.09 3.56
N ARG A 118 -7.58 10.06 3.18
CA ARG A 118 -8.42 10.84 4.12
C ARG A 118 -9.55 10.00 4.69
N LEU A 119 -10.28 9.28 3.84
CA LEU A 119 -11.42 8.44 4.25
C LEU A 119 -10.99 7.28 5.16
N VAL A 120 -9.84 6.65 4.87
CA VAL A 120 -9.31 5.58 5.74
C VAL A 120 -8.96 6.10 7.13
N LYS A 121 -8.41 7.31 7.25
CA LYS A 121 -8.15 7.94 8.55
C LYS A 121 -9.45 8.10 9.35
N GLU A 122 -10.49 8.62 8.72
CA GLU A 122 -11.80 8.81 9.35
C GLU A 122 -12.43 7.46 9.70
N ALA A 123 -12.36 6.49 8.80
CA ALA A 123 -12.90 5.15 9.02
C ALA A 123 -12.22 4.44 10.20
N CYS A 124 -10.89 4.53 10.33
CA CYS A 124 -10.16 3.99 11.48
C CYS A 124 -10.61 4.60 12.81
N PHE A 125 -10.98 5.88 12.82
CA PHE A 125 -11.53 6.53 14.00
C PHE A 125 -12.98 6.09 14.26
N PHE A 126 -13.85 6.20 13.26
CA PHE A 126 -15.28 5.97 13.42
C PHE A 126 -15.65 4.50 13.59
N ALA A 127 -14.86 3.57 13.07
CA ALA A 127 -15.06 2.15 13.31
C ALA A 127 -14.98 1.78 14.80
N GLY A 128 -14.30 2.58 15.63
CA GLY A 128 -14.27 2.45 17.09
C GLY A 128 -15.42 3.12 17.84
N VAL A 129 -16.34 3.79 17.13
CA VAL A 129 -17.45 4.54 17.76
C VAL A 129 -18.74 3.71 17.72
N ALA A 130 -19.23 3.26 18.86
CA ALA A 130 -20.36 2.33 18.97
C ALA A 130 -21.66 2.79 18.30
N LYS A 131 -21.90 4.10 18.22
CA LYS A 131 -23.12 4.68 17.61
C LYS A 131 -23.03 4.92 16.10
N ILE A 132 -21.93 4.57 15.47
CA ILE A 132 -21.69 4.77 14.03
C ILE A 132 -21.48 3.42 13.36
N GLY A 133 -22.22 3.17 12.27
CA GLY A 133 -22.14 1.93 11.52
C GLY A 133 -22.73 0.72 12.24
N GLU A 134 -22.68 -0.44 11.61
CA GLU A 134 -23.21 -1.70 12.12
C GLU A 134 -22.10 -2.58 12.70
N GLY A 135 -22.47 -3.57 13.54
CA GLY A 135 -21.55 -4.52 14.16
C GLY A 135 -20.76 -3.98 15.35
N GLU A 136 -19.92 -4.81 15.92
CA GLU A 136 -19.14 -4.49 17.11
C GLU A 136 -18.05 -3.47 16.80
N PRO A 137 -17.91 -2.40 17.61
CA PRO A 137 -16.88 -1.39 17.42
C PRO A 137 -15.47 -1.99 17.43
N PHE A 138 -14.63 -1.51 16.56
CA PHE A 138 -13.24 -1.91 16.51
C PHE A 138 -12.35 -0.76 16.04
N ARG A 139 -11.21 -0.56 16.68
CA ARG A 139 -10.22 0.44 16.28
C ARG A 139 -8.87 -0.23 16.01
N PRO A 140 -8.31 -0.06 14.79
CA PRO A 140 -6.96 -0.52 14.49
C PRO A 140 -5.93 0.08 15.44
N THR A 141 -4.88 -0.69 15.74
CA THR A 141 -3.81 -0.21 16.64
C THR A 141 -2.97 0.87 15.97
N ARG A 142 -2.76 0.77 14.65
CA ARG A 142 -1.93 1.70 13.86
C ARG A 142 -2.50 1.90 12.47
N LEU A 143 -2.31 3.10 11.94
CA LEU A 143 -2.48 3.48 10.55
C LEU A 143 -1.15 4.03 10.05
N PHE A 144 -0.61 3.41 9.01
CA PHE A 144 0.55 3.89 8.28
C PHE A 144 0.15 4.23 6.85
N TYR A 145 0.81 5.23 6.29
CA TYR A 145 0.57 5.65 4.92
C TYR A 145 1.77 5.31 4.05
N TYR A 146 1.51 4.65 2.94
CA TYR A 146 2.51 4.35 1.92
C TYR A 146 2.54 5.41 0.83
N MET A 147 3.68 5.53 0.14
CA MET A 147 3.93 6.51 -0.90
C MET A 147 3.54 5.98 -2.26
N LEU A 148 2.80 6.77 -3.05
CA LEU A 148 2.54 6.49 -4.46
C LEU A 148 3.23 7.51 -5.38
N SER A 149 2.75 8.75 -5.46
CA SER A 149 3.26 9.75 -6.39
C SER A 149 4.18 10.77 -5.73
N TYR A 150 3.68 11.50 -4.73
CA TYR A 150 4.45 12.57 -4.10
C TYR A 150 5.26 12.07 -2.91
N PRO A 151 6.52 12.56 -2.79
CA PRO A 151 7.37 12.20 -1.67
C PRO A 151 6.94 12.89 -0.37
N PHE A 152 7.15 12.21 0.76
CA PHE A 152 7.02 12.75 2.10
C PHE A 152 8.27 12.41 2.93
N THR A 153 8.47 13.10 4.04
CA THR A 153 9.46 12.70 5.04
C THR A 153 8.94 11.48 5.80
N PRO A 154 9.58 10.30 5.68
CA PRO A 154 9.08 9.09 6.31
C PRO A 154 9.23 9.12 7.83
N ALA A 155 8.27 8.56 8.55
CA ALA A 155 8.39 8.25 9.98
C ALA A 155 9.32 7.04 10.20
N PHE A 156 9.34 6.12 9.24
CA PHE A 156 10.28 5.00 9.16
C PHE A 156 10.35 4.47 7.73
N VAL A 157 11.41 3.71 7.45
CA VAL A 157 11.61 2.99 6.20
C VAL A 157 11.78 1.51 6.53
N LEU A 158 11.11 0.63 5.81
CA LEU A 158 11.27 -0.81 5.94
C LEU A 158 12.24 -1.32 4.88
N ASP A 159 13.25 -2.08 5.31
CA ASP A 159 14.15 -2.79 4.40
C ASP A 159 13.39 -3.90 3.67
N ILE A 160 13.33 -3.80 2.34
CA ILE A 160 12.68 -4.76 1.46
C ILE A 160 13.67 -5.42 0.48
N SER A 161 14.97 -5.31 0.75
CA SER A 161 16.03 -5.77 -0.16
C SER A 161 15.87 -7.25 -0.53
N ASP A 162 15.57 -8.11 0.45
CA ASP A 162 15.42 -9.56 0.25
C ASP A 162 14.17 -9.96 -0.56
N VAL A 163 13.26 -9.03 -0.78
CA VAL A 163 11.97 -9.28 -1.45
C VAL A 163 11.75 -8.38 -2.66
N TRP A 164 12.71 -7.54 -3.00
CA TRP A 164 12.58 -6.54 -4.06
C TRP A 164 12.15 -7.14 -5.40
N GLU A 165 12.86 -8.16 -5.88
CA GLU A 165 12.52 -8.78 -7.17
C GLU A 165 11.10 -9.35 -7.16
N ARG A 166 10.69 -9.95 -6.05
CA ARG A 166 9.36 -10.54 -5.93
C ARG A 166 8.26 -9.48 -5.87
N LYS A 167 8.54 -8.32 -5.26
CA LYS A 167 7.67 -7.13 -5.34
C LYS A 167 7.53 -6.67 -6.79
N MET A 168 8.64 -6.57 -7.52
CA MET A 168 8.62 -6.17 -8.93
C MET A 168 7.88 -7.17 -9.82
N ASP A 169 7.95 -8.47 -9.52
CA ASP A 169 7.14 -9.49 -10.22
C ASP A 169 5.64 -9.27 -9.99
N ALA A 170 5.24 -8.91 -8.77
CA ALA A 170 3.84 -8.58 -8.47
C ALA A 170 3.36 -7.33 -9.22
N ILE A 171 4.19 -6.29 -9.31
CA ILE A 171 3.89 -5.10 -10.11
C ILE A 171 3.78 -5.47 -11.60
N ARG A 172 4.73 -6.24 -12.13
CA ARG A 172 4.73 -6.68 -13.54
C ARG A 172 3.56 -7.61 -13.89
N ALA A 173 2.88 -8.20 -12.90
CA ALA A 173 1.67 -8.98 -13.16
C ALA A 173 0.54 -8.14 -13.76
N TYR A 174 0.57 -6.81 -13.58
CA TYR A 174 -0.36 -5.87 -14.21
C TYR A 174 0.13 -5.46 -15.60
N GLN A 175 0.14 -6.41 -16.52
CA GLN A 175 0.66 -6.20 -17.88
C GLN A 175 -0.14 -5.17 -18.67
N THR A 176 -1.45 -5.08 -18.42
CA THR A 176 -2.29 -4.05 -19.07
C THR A 176 -1.88 -2.65 -18.64
N GLN A 177 -1.34 -2.47 -17.43
CA GLN A 177 -0.96 -1.17 -16.89
C GLN A 177 0.50 -0.81 -17.17
N PHE A 178 1.43 -1.72 -16.91
CA PHE A 178 2.87 -1.47 -16.98
C PHE A 178 3.56 -2.08 -18.21
N GLY A 179 2.83 -2.88 -18.99
CA GLY A 179 3.37 -3.47 -20.22
C GLY A 179 3.57 -2.44 -21.32
N SER A 180 4.63 -2.61 -22.12
CA SER A 180 4.98 -1.70 -23.23
C SER A 180 4.01 -1.79 -24.42
N SER A 181 3.26 -2.87 -24.55
CA SER A 181 2.26 -3.08 -25.60
C SER A 181 0.85 -3.08 -25.02
N SER A 182 -0.01 -2.16 -25.48
CA SER A 182 -1.45 -2.31 -25.33
C SER A 182 -2.04 -2.58 -26.70
N GLU A 183 -3.03 -3.47 -26.77
CA GLU A 183 -3.78 -3.70 -28.00
C GLU A 183 -4.43 -2.40 -28.52
N ASP A 184 -4.77 -1.48 -27.62
CA ASP A 184 -5.42 -0.20 -27.91
C ASP A 184 -4.46 0.94 -28.22
N GLY A 185 -3.13 0.75 -28.12
CA GLY A 185 -2.11 1.76 -28.38
C GLY A 185 -2.11 2.98 -27.44
N ILE A 186 -2.96 3.00 -26.41
CA ILE A 186 -3.07 4.14 -25.48
C ILE A 186 -1.86 4.16 -24.54
N ARG A 187 -1.20 5.31 -24.48
CA ARG A 187 -0.08 5.56 -23.57
C ARG A 187 -0.56 6.31 -22.33
N THR A 188 -0.15 5.84 -21.17
CA THR A 188 -0.40 6.48 -19.88
C THR A 188 0.93 6.75 -19.18
N ALA A 189 0.95 7.63 -18.17
CA ALA A 189 2.16 7.93 -17.43
C ALA A 189 2.82 6.68 -16.82
N ILE A 190 2.02 5.70 -16.37
CA ILE A 190 2.50 4.47 -15.75
C ILE A 190 2.92 3.39 -16.77
N SER A 191 2.46 3.50 -18.03
CA SER A 191 2.88 2.58 -19.11
C SER A 191 4.18 3.00 -19.80
N GLU A 192 4.71 4.18 -19.47
CA GLU A 192 5.99 4.63 -20.01
C GLU A 192 7.14 3.77 -19.47
N PRO A 193 8.13 3.41 -20.34
CA PRO A 193 9.24 2.53 -19.95
C PRO A 193 10.06 3.05 -18.75
N GLY A 194 10.01 4.36 -18.49
CA GLY A 194 10.70 5.01 -17.37
C GLY A 194 9.99 4.84 -16.04
N PHE A 195 8.70 4.48 -16.00
CA PHE A 195 7.93 4.44 -14.76
C PHE A 195 8.46 3.39 -13.76
N LEU A 196 8.69 2.16 -14.20
CA LEU A 196 9.24 1.13 -13.32
C LEU A 196 10.67 1.45 -12.84
N LYS A 197 11.46 2.17 -13.66
CA LYS A 197 12.77 2.69 -13.22
C LYS A 197 12.61 3.77 -12.13
N LEU A 198 11.57 4.59 -12.19
CA LEU A 198 11.26 5.55 -11.15
C LEU A 198 10.87 4.86 -9.84
N VAL A 199 10.06 3.79 -9.91
CA VAL A 199 9.71 2.96 -8.75
C VAL A 199 10.98 2.38 -8.10
N GLU A 200 11.90 1.87 -8.90
CA GLU A 200 13.19 1.32 -8.43
C GLU A 200 14.07 2.42 -7.82
N ALA A 201 14.25 3.54 -8.51
CA ALA A 201 15.07 4.66 -8.02
C ALA A 201 14.55 5.19 -6.67
N ARG A 202 13.24 5.25 -6.48
CA ARG A 202 12.61 5.62 -5.20
C ARG A 202 12.94 4.61 -4.10
N ALA A 203 12.85 3.31 -4.39
CA ALA A 203 13.18 2.28 -3.42
C ALA A 203 14.67 2.29 -3.03
N ILE A 204 15.57 2.53 -3.98
CA ILE A 204 17.01 2.72 -3.73
C ILE A 204 17.24 3.96 -2.85
N TRP A 205 16.59 5.09 -3.17
CA TRP A 205 16.71 6.32 -2.40
C TRP A 205 16.35 6.12 -0.93
N PHE A 206 15.17 5.53 -0.66
CA PHE A 206 14.75 5.28 0.72
C PHE A 206 15.55 4.16 1.40
N GLY A 207 15.97 3.14 0.65
CA GLY A 207 16.88 2.12 1.16
C GLY A 207 18.21 2.70 1.63
N SER A 208 18.77 3.66 0.86
CA SER A 208 20.03 4.31 1.21
C SER A 208 19.98 5.06 2.55
N MET A 209 18.81 5.56 2.96
CA MET A 209 18.64 6.26 4.25
C MET A 209 18.82 5.33 5.47
N ILE A 210 18.63 4.03 5.28
CA ILE A 210 18.73 3.02 6.33
C ILE A 210 19.85 1.99 6.09
N GLY A 211 20.73 2.25 5.10
CA GLY A 211 21.82 1.33 4.76
C GLY A 211 21.38 0.05 4.05
N ALA A 212 20.17 0.01 3.49
CA ALA A 212 19.63 -1.10 2.71
C ALA A 212 19.69 -0.85 1.21
N ALA A 213 19.62 -1.90 0.38
CA ALA A 213 19.58 -1.76 -1.06
C ALA A 213 18.24 -1.15 -1.54
N TYR A 214 17.14 -1.58 -0.93
CA TYR A 214 15.78 -1.11 -1.26
C TYR A 214 14.96 -0.88 0.00
N GLY A 215 14.22 0.24 0.05
CA GLY A 215 13.37 0.61 1.19
C GLY A 215 11.95 1.04 0.78
N GLU A 216 10.98 0.70 1.61
CA GLU A 216 9.62 1.24 1.53
C GLU A 216 9.39 2.28 2.63
N PRO A 217 9.08 3.54 2.26
CA PRO A 217 8.86 4.61 3.21
C PRO A 217 7.42 4.60 3.74
N TYR A 218 7.27 4.91 5.02
CA TYR A 218 5.97 5.04 5.68
C TYR A 218 5.87 6.35 6.44
N TYR A 219 4.70 6.99 6.33
CA TYR A 219 4.32 8.10 7.17
C TYR A 219 3.36 7.62 8.28
N MET A 220 3.49 8.22 9.45
CA MET A 220 2.54 8.07 10.56
C MET A 220 2.38 9.41 11.27
N SER A 221 1.16 9.73 11.71
CA SER A 221 0.93 10.88 12.59
C SER A 221 1.41 10.56 14.01
N GLY A 222 2.47 11.24 14.42
CA GLY A 222 3.09 11.05 15.73
C GLY A 222 4.25 10.05 15.74
N PRO A 223 4.88 9.80 16.90
CA PRO A 223 6.06 8.96 16.99
C PRO A 223 5.74 7.48 16.84
N VAL A 224 6.64 6.73 16.21
CA VAL A 224 6.62 5.27 16.21
C VAL A 224 7.08 4.78 17.59
N PRO A 225 6.27 4.00 18.33
CA PRO A 225 6.72 3.47 19.63
C PRO A 225 7.77 2.38 19.42
N VAL A 226 8.85 2.49 20.15
CA VAL A 226 9.94 1.52 20.17
C VAL A 226 9.99 0.89 21.56
N ALA A 227 9.90 -0.44 21.65
CA ALA A 227 9.92 -1.15 22.93
C ALA A 227 11.30 -1.10 23.58
N GLU A 228 12.36 -1.24 22.78
CA GLU A 228 13.75 -1.23 23.22
C GLU A 228 14.64 -0.56 22.17
N LEU A 229 15.69 0.18 22.60
CA LEU A 229 16.60 0.83 21.65
C LEU A 229 17.29 -0.14 20.67
N PRO A 230 17.75 -1.33 21.05
CA PRO A 230 18.30 -2.28 20.08
C PRO A 230 17.30 -2.69 18.99
N ASN A 231 16.00 -2.71 19.30
CA ASN A 231 14.96 -3.05 18.33
C ASN A 231 14.66 -1.91 17.34
N ALA A 232 15.09 -0.68 17.62
CA ALA A 232 15.04 0.42 16.67
C ALA A 232 15.98 0.20 15.48
N THR A 233 16.92 -0.72 15.61
CA THR A 233 17.96 -1.02 14.63
C THR A 233 17.78 -2.42 14.01
N ALA A 234 16.59 -2.98 14.02
CA ALA A 234 16.28 -4.36 13.66
C ALA A 234 16.47 -4.71 12.15
N SER A 235 17.24 -3.96 11.41
CA SER A 235 17.73 -4.34 10.10
C SER A 235 18.93 -5.28 10.27
N SER A 236 18.93 -6.40 9.58
CA SER A 236 20.06 -7.36 9.50
C SER A 236 21.37 -6.74 8.99
N THR A 237 21.30 -5.50 8.52
CA THR A 237 22.44 -4.72 8.02
C THR A 237 23.17 -3.93 9.10
N TYR A 238 22.65 -3.86 10.34
CA TYR A 238 23.23 -3.04 11.42
C TYR A 238 24.52 -3.60 12.01
N ASP A 239 24.86 -4.85 11.76
CA ASP A 239 26.17 -5.42 12.07
C ASP A 239 27.27 -4.95 11.08
N LYS A 240 26.88 -4.18 10.05
CA LYS A 240 27.81 -3.57 9.11
C LYS A 240 27.96 -2.08 9.43
N PRO A 241 29.17 -1.51 9.32
CA PRO A 241 29.33 -0.06 9.46
C PRO A 241 28.44 0.64 8.43
N LEU A 242 27.78 1.72 8.88
CA LEU A 242 26.96 2.54 7.98
C LEU A 242 27.79 2.96 6.77
N PRO A 243 27.22 2.94 5.55
CA PRO A 243 27.90 3.43 4.37
C PRO A 243 28.31 4.90 4.59
N PRO A 244 29.44 5.35 4.04
CA PRO A 244 29.97 6.70 4.29
C PRO A 244 29.06 7.84 3.79
N TYR A 245 28.01 7.51 3.02
CA TYR A 245 27.01 8.44 2.50
C TYR A 245 25.64 8.34 3.21
N THR A 246 25.53 7.62 4.33
CA THR A 246 24.32 7.65 5.15
C THR A 246 24.20 9.06 5.73
N MET A 247 23.24 9.83 5.19
CA MET A 247 22.99 11.17 5.72
C MET A 247 22.25 11.02 7.06
N PHE A 248 22.94 11.45 8.12
CA PHE A 248 22.30 11.69 9.40
C PHE A 248 21.51 13.00 9.28
N TYR A 249 20.21 12.94 9.44
CA TYR A 249 19.37 14.12 9.63
C TYR A 249 19.14 14.35 11.11
#